data_5bc00b35ab183616485a00ab48807429
#
_entry.id   5bc00b35ab183616485a00ab48807429
#
_cell.length_a   1.000
_cell.length_b   1.000
_cell.length_c   1.000
_cell.angle_alpha   90.00
_cell.angle_beta   90.00
_cell.angle_gamma   90.00
#
_symmetry.space_group_name_H-M   'P 1'
#
loop_
_entity.id
_entity.type
_entity.pdbx_description
1 polymer ?
#
loop_
_entity_poly.entity_id
_entity_poly.type
_entity_poly.pdbx_seq_one_letter_code
_entity_poly.pdbx_strand_id
1 'polypeptide(L)'
;MNGHTSFRSGNPSLNKNTFKSFTASSENQMTLDGTVNKTGISLLILMLTATYTWNSPSPGLMIVGGIGGFIVAMITIFKRHLSPITVPIYAALEGLMLGGISMMFEQLYPGIVSQAIFLTFGILASLLIAYKSGFIKPTENFKLGVAAATGGIAIIYMISWVMSFWGGSIPLIHSSSTFGILFSVGVIIIAALNLVLDFDFIEQGAQMGAPKYMEWYGAFGLMVTLIWLYLEILRLLAKLNSRRN
;
A
#
# COMPACT_ATOMS: atom_id res chain seq x y z
N MET A 1 -26.02 31.04 -33.92
CA MET A 1 -24.94 32.03 -33.62
C MET A 1 -24.05 31.38 -32.57
N ASN A 2 -22.95 30.75 -33.00
CA ASN A 2 -22.02 30.02 -32.14
C ASN A 2 -20.84 30.93 -31.79
N GLY A 3 -20.85 31.44 -30.58
CA GLY A 3 -19.73 32.22 -30.02
C GLY A 3 -18.63 31.29 -29.50
N HIS A 4 -17.65 30.95 -30.34
CA HIS A 4 -16.40 30.38 -29.89
C HIS A 4 -15.54 31.49 -29.27
N THR A 5 -15.48 31.54 -27.94
CA THR A 5 -14.47 32.33 -27.23
C THR A 5 -13.11 31.64 -27.38
N SER A 6 -12.35 32.08 -28.39
CA SER A 6 -10.95 31.69 -28.51
C SER A 6 -10.15 32.44 -27.43
N PHE A 7 -9.70 31.74 -26.40
CA PHE A 7 -8.69 32.27 -25.49
C PHE A 7 -7.36 32.42 -26.25
N ARG A 8 -7.15 33.60 -26.83
CA ARG A 8 -5.83 34.04 -27.27
C ARG A 8 -5.09 34.60 -26.05
N SER A 9 -4.28 33.75 -25.42
CA SER A 9 -3.28 34.23 -24.47
C SER A 9 -2.23 35.01 -25.24
N GLY A 10 -2.02 36.29 -24.90
CA GLY A 10 -0.97 37.13 -25.46
C GLY A 10 0.45 36.78 -25.05
N ASN A 11 0.62 35.68 -24.31
CA ASN A 11 1.91 35.19 -23.84
C ASN A 11 2.52 34.21 -24.88
N PRO A 12 3.65 34.55 -25.56
CA PRO A 12 4.28 33.73 -26.58
C PRO A 12 4.76 32.37 -26.07
N SER A 13 4.93 32.20 -24.74
CA SER A 13 5.29 30.92 -24.11
C SER A 13 4.10 29.96 -23.92
N LEU A 14 2.84 30.44 -24.13
CA LEU A 14 1.62 29.62 -24.05
C LEU A 14 1.03 29.34 -25.44
N ASN A 15 1.86 29.02 -26.42
CA ASN A 15 1.44 28.64 -27.77
C ASN A 15 0.89 27.18 -27.73
N LYS A 16 -0.15 26.92 -28.57
CA LYS A 16 -0.68 25.55 -28.78
C LYS A 16 0.39 24.52 -29.14
N ASN A 17 1.52 24.96 -29.68
CA ASN A 17 2.66 24.11 -29.99
C ASN A 17 3.51 23.74 -28.79
N THR A 18 3.46 24.52 -27.71
CA THR A 18 4.12 24.20 -26.41
C THR A 18 3.47 22.96 -25.78
N PHE A 19 2.17 22.77 -25.95
CA PHE A 19 1.47 21.56 -25.49
C PHE A 19 1.60 20.38 -26.45
N LYS A 20 1.91 20.60 -27.73
CA LYS A 20 2.16 19.51 -28.70
C LYS A 20 3.51 18.84 -28.50
N SER A 21 4.48 19.49 -27.88
CA SER A 21 5.76 18.88 -27.48
C SER A 21 5.68 18.03 -26.21
N PHE A 22 4.54 18.09 -25.50
CA PHE A 22 4.22 17.21 -24.36
C PHE A 22 3.31 16.04 -24.72
N THR A 23 3.04 15.76 -26.00
CA THR A 23 2.65 14.42 -26.41
C THR A 23 3.88 13.54 -26.24
N ALA A 24 4.15 13.13 -24.97
CA ALA A 24 4.99 11.98 -24.71
C ALA A 24 4.48 10.88 -25.66
N SER A 25 5.36 10.27 -26.44
CA SER A 25 5.00 9.10 -27.24
C SER A 25 4.21 8.17 -26.31
N SER A 26 3.16 7.52 -26.81
CA SER A 26 2.31 6.60 -26.01
C SER A 26 3.13 5.58 -25.22
N GLU A 27 4.36 5.30 -25.64
CA GLU A 27 5.35 4.46 -24.97
C GLU A 27 5.85 5.02 -23.63
N ASN A 28 5.81 6.33 -23.43
CA ASN A 28 6.29 7.00 -22.21
C ASN A 28 5.18 7.35 -21.20
N GLN A 29 3.96 6.87 -21.44
CA GLN A 29 2.82 7.08 -20.56
C GLN A 29 2.56 5.87 -19.66
N MET A 30 2.02 6.14 -18.48
CA MET A 30 1.55 5.14 -17.53
C MET A 30 0.39 4.33 -18.13
N THR A 31 0.40 3.02 -17.92
CA THR A 31 -0.67 2.11 -18.30
C THR A 31 -1.13 1.28 -17.11
N LEU A 32 -2.38 0.81 -17.15
CA LEU A 32 -2.89 -0.12 -16.13
C LEU A 32 -2.10 -1.42 -16.14
N ASP A 33 -1.91 -2.02 -17.31
CA ASP A 33 -1.17 -3.28 -17.46
C ASP A 33 0.28 -3.15 -16.99
N GLY A 34 0.93 -2.01 -17.31
CA GLY A 34 2.27 -1.70 -16.82
C GLY A 34 2.34 -1.65 -15.31
N THR A 35 1.34 -1.05 -14.65
CA THR A 35 1.28 -1.00 -13.18
C THR A 35 1.03 -2.38 -12.58
N VAL A 36 0.12 -3.17 -13.16
CA VAL A 36 -0.14 -4.56 -12.72
C VAL A 36 1.13 -5.40 -12.80
N ASN A 37 1.86 -5.32 -13.92
CA ASN A 37 3.11 -6.06 -14.11
C ASN A 37 4.16 -5.66 -13.08
N LYS A 38 4.31 -4.35 -12.79
CA LYS A 38 5.28 -3.85 -11.81
C LYS A 38 4.89 -4.21 -10.38
N THR A 39 3.59 -4.24 -10.08
CA THR A 39 3.09 -4.78 -8.81
C THR A 39 3.43 -6.26 -8.67
N GLY A 40 3.18 -7.06 -9.71
CA GLY A 40 3.52 -8.47 -9.71
C GLY A 40 5.02 -8.73 -9.51
N ILE A 41 5.89 -7.99 -10.21
CA ILE A 41 7.35 -8.06 -10.04
C ILE A 41 7.73 -7.69 -8.61
N SER A 42 7.18 -6.61 -8.07
CA SER A 42 7.50 -6.15 -6.71
C SER A 42 7.06 -7.15 -5.65
N LEU A 43 5.86 -7.74 -5.79
CA LEU A 43 5.38 -8.81 -4.90
C LEU A 43 6.26 -10.06 -4.99
N LEU A 44 6.73 -10.41 -6.19
CA LEU A 44 7.62 -11.55 -6.37
C LEU A 44 8.97 -11.31 -5.66
N ILE A 45 9.57 -10.13 -5.79
CA ILE A 45 10.79 -9.74 -5.07
C ILE A 45 10.56 -9.82 -3.56
N LEU A 46 9.45 -9.27 -3.06
CA LEU A 46 9.07 -9.31 -1.64
C LEU A 46 8.96 -10.76 -1.15
N MET A 47 8.28 -11.63 -1.90
CA MET A 47 8.10 -13.04 -1.52
C MET A 47 9.41 -13.80 -1.50
N LEU A 48 10.31 -13.56 -2.46
CA LEU A 48 11.63 -14.21 -2.50
C LEU A 48 12.47 -13.82 -1.29
N THR A 49 12.53 -12.53 -0.95
CA THR A 49 13.29 -12.09 0.22
C THR A 49 12.62 -12.47 1.54
N ALA A 50 11.28 -12.53 1.59
CA ALA A 50 10.55 -13.06 2.74
C ALA A 50 10.84 -14.55 2.96
N THR A 51 10.92 -15.36 1.92
CA THR A 51 11.26 -16.77 2.02
C THR A 51 12.68 -16.96 2.58
N TYR A 52 13.61 -16.08 2.26
CA TYR A 52 14.96 -16.12 2.80
C TYR A 52 14.97 -15.97 4.33
N THR A 53 14.31 -14.93 4.87
CA THR A 53 14.24 -14.71 6.33
C THR A 53 13.28 -15.65 7.05
N TRP A 54 12.31 -16.22 6.35
CA TRP A 54 11.49 -17.32 6.85
C TRP A 54 12.32 -18.57 7.18
N ASN A 55 13.20 -18.97 6.27
CA ASN A 55 14.06 -20.15 6.46
C ASN A 55 15.25 -19.91 7.40
N SER A 56 15.71 -18.66 7.49
CA SER A 56 16.87 -18.27 8.31
C SER A 56 16.54 -16.97 9.07
N PRO A 57 15.72 -17.05 10.14
CA PRO A 57 15.32 -15.86 10.89
C PRO A 57 16.54 -15.12 11.46
N SER A 58 16.69 -13.88 11.10
CA SER A 58 17.76 -13.01 11.59
C SER A 58 17.16 -11.68 12.07
N PRO A 59 17.20 -11.39 13.39
CA PRO A 59 16.72 -10.11 13.92
C PRO A 59 17.39 -8.91 13.25
N GLY A 60 18.68 -9.03 12.92
CA GLY A 60 19.41 -7.97 12.22
C GLY A 60 18.84 -7.68 10.83
N LEU A 61 18.52 -8.72 10.04
CA LEU A 61 17.90 -8.53 8.72
C LEU A 61 16.49 -7.99 8.82
N MET A 62 15.72 -8.37 9.84
CA MET A 62 14.38 -7.80 10.08
C MET A 62 14.45 -6.30 10.38
N ILE A 63 15.41 -5.89 11.21
CA ILE A 63 15.62 -4.46 11.55
C ILE A 63 16.09 -3.69 10.31
N VAL A 64 17.05 -4.22 9.56
CA VAL A 64 17.54 -3.63 8.30
C VAL A 64 16.38 -3.53 7.29
N GLY A 65 15.56 -4.56 7.18
CA GLY A 65 14.36 -4.57 6.33
C GLY A 65 13.39 -3.45 6.72
N GLY A 66 13.00 -3.39 7.98
CA GLY A 66 12.02 -2.40 8.47
C GLY A 66 12.53 -0.96 8.40
N ILE A 67 13.73 -0.68 8.94
CA ILE A 67 14.29 0.67 8.92
C ILE A 67 14.67 1.09 7.48
N GLY A 68 15.33 0.19 6.74
CA GLY A 68 15.71 0.44 5.36
C GLY A 68 14.49 0.61 4.45
N GLY A 69 13.47 -0.24 4.61
CA GLY A 69 12.19 -0.13 3.92
C GLY A 69 11.53 1.23 4.17
N PHE A 70 11.45 1.65 5.44
CA PHE A 70 10.92 2.96 5.80
C PHE A 70 11.69 4.12 5.14
N ILE A 71 13.02 4.08 5.16
CA ILE A 71 13.86 5.13 4.52
C ILE A 71 13.60 5.17 3.02
N VAL A 72 13.59 4.01 2.36
CA VAL A 72 13.35 3.91 0.92
C VAL A 72 11.92 4.34 0.56
N ALA A 73 10.92 4.01 1.39
CA ALA A 73 9.55 4.50 1.24
C ALA A 73 9.51 6.04 1.28
N MET A 74 10.19 6.66 2.25
CA MET A 74 10.27 8.13 2.32
C MET A 74 10.92 8.72 1.06
N ILE A 75 12.03 8.14 0.58
CA ILE A 75 12.67 8.57 -0.68
C ILE A 75 11.68 8.45 -1.84
N THR A 76 10.94 7.35 -1.94
CA THR A 76 9.96 7.11 -3.01
C THR A 76 8.84 8.14 -2.98
N ILE A 77 8.29 8.45 -1.79
CA ILE A 77 7.22 9.43 -1.61
C ILE A 77 7.65 10.83 -2.06
N PHE A 78 8.85 11.27 -1.64
CA PHE A 78 9.33 12.62 -1.95
C PHE A 78 9.95 12.73 -3.34
N LYS A 79 10.51 11.64 -3.89
CA LYS A 79 11.20 11.62 -5.20
C LYS A 79 10.58 10.56 -6.12
N ARG A 80 9.32 10.78 -6.52
CA ARG A 80 8.51 9.82 -7.31
C ARG A 80 9.19 9.34 -8.59
N HIS A 81 10.00 10.17 -9.23
CA HIS A 81 10.74 9.81 -10.44
C HIS A 81 11.79 8.72 -10.22
N LEU A 82 12.21 8.49 -8.98
CA LEU A 82 13.13 7.40 -8.61
C LEU A 82 12.39 6.06 -8.36
N SER A 83 11.05 6.03 -8.43
CA SER A 83 10.27 4.82 -8.16
C SER A 83 10.71 3.58 -8.94
N PRO A 84 11.20 3.65 -10.20
CA PRO A 84 11.70 2.46 -10.90
C PRO A 84 12.87 1.74 -10.20
N ILE A 85 13.63 2.47 -9.38
CA ILE A 85 14.77 1.94 -8.62
C ILE A 85 14.36 1.67 -7.16
N THR A 86 13.69 2.63 -6.55
CA THR A 86 13.37 2.56 -5.12
C THR A 86 12.32 1.51 -4.78
N VAL A 87 11.35 1.26 -5.67
CA VAL A 87 10.27 0.30 -5.39
C VAL A 87 10.76 -1.15 -5.34
N PRO A 88 11.59 -1.65 -6.28
CA PRO A 88 12.21 -2.97 -6.12
C PRO A 88 13.07 -3.12 -4.86
N ILE A 89 13.80 -2.07 -4.47
CA ILE A 89 14.60 -2.06 -3.24
C ILE A 89 13.68 -2.10 -2.01
N TYR A 90 12.62 -1.29 -1.99
CA TYR A 90 11.59 -1.31 -0.96
C TYR A 90 10.97 -2.70 -0.81
N ALA A 91 10.58 -3.32 -1.93
CA ALA A 91 10.03 -4.67 -1.94
C ALA A 91 10.97 -5.70 -1.31
N ALA A 92 12.25 -5.64 -1.66
CA ALA A 92 13.26 -6.54 -1.09
C ALA A 92 13.44 -6.33 0.42
N LEU A 93 13.50 -5.09 0.87
CA LEU A 93 13.68 -4.75 2.29
C LEU A 93 12.44 -5.15 3.12
N GLU A 94 11.23 -4.82 2.65
CA GLU A 94 10.00 -5.21 3.33
C GLU A 94 9.83 -6.73 3.38
N GLY A 95 10.23 -7.44 2.33
CA GLY A 95 10.22 -8.90 2.35
C GLY A 95 11.12 -9.48 3.44
N LEU A 96 12.32 -8.93 3.66
CA LEU A 96 13.21 -9.35 4.75
C LEU A 96 12.56 -9.15 6.12
N MET A 97 11.84 -8.04 6.33
CA MET A 97 11.11 -7.80 7.58
C MET A 97 9.92 -8.76 7.72
N LEU A 98 9.10 -8.85 6.67
CA LEU A 98 7.87 -9.64 6.72
C LEU A 98 8.10 -11.14 6.88
N GLY A 99 9.14 -11.70 6.24
CA GLY A 99 9.47 -13.11 6.37
C GLY A 99 9.79 -13.50 7.81
N GLY A 100 10.59 -12.67 8.50
CA GLY A 100 10.90 -12.89 9.91
C GLY A 100 9.69 -12.71 10.83
N ILE A 101 8.88 -11.66 10.63
CA ILE A 101 7.64 -11.45 11.40
C ILE A 101 6.69 -12.63 11.19
N SER A 102 6.48 -13.05 9.94
CA SER A 102 5.60 -14.17 9.61
C SER A 102 6.05 -15.45 10.28
N MET A 103 7.36 -15.74 10.27
CA MET A 103 7.91 -16.91 10.94
C MET A 103 7.66 -16.91 12.45
N MET A 104 7.79 -15.75 13.11
CA MET A 104 7.49 -15.63 14.53
C MET A 104 6.01 -15.93 14.84
N PHE A 105 5.09 -15.44 14.02
CA PHE A 105 3.66 -15.74 14.18
C PHE A 105 3.32 -17.20 13.89
N GLU A 106 3.95 -17.80 12.87
CA GLU A 106 3.75 -19.21 12.52
C GLU A 106 4.21 -20.16 13.62
N GLN A 107 5.32 -19.83 14.30
CA GLN A 107 5.80 -20.60 15.46
C GLN A 107 4.82 -20.56 16.63
N LEU A 108 4.15 -19.42 16.87
CA LEU A 108 3.17 -19.28 17.94
C LEU A 108 1.83 -19.91 17.58
N TYR A 109 1.42 -19.83 16.33
CA TYR A 109 0.10 -20.26 15.84
C TYR A 109 0.26 -20.92 14.45
N PRO A 110 0.55 -22.23 14.40
CA PRO A 110 0.78 -22.92 13.12
C PRO A 110 -0.38 -22.77 12.12
N GLY A 111 -0.07 -22.45 10.88
CA GLY A 111 -1.02 -22.24 9.80
C GLY A 111 -1.61 -20.81 9.71
N ILE A 112 -1.24 -19.91 10.62
CA ILE A 112 -1.79 -18.53 10.65
C ILE A 112 -1.33 -17.72 9.44
N VAL A 113 -0.09 -17.91 9.00
CA VAL A 113 0.49 -17.14 7.90
C VAL A 113 -0.18 -17.47 6.58
N SER A 114 -0.41 -18.75 6.29
CA SER A 114 -1.14 -19.15 5.09
C SER A 114 -2.55 -18.57 5.07
N GLN A 115 -3.27 -18.59 6.20
CA GLN A 115 -4.60 -17.99 6.33
C GLN A 115 -4.55 -16.48 6.06
N ALA A 116 -3.56 -15.76 6.63
CA ALA A 116 -3.41 -14.32 6.43
C ALA A 116 -3.14 -13.97 4.96
N ILE A 117 -2.27 -14.75 4.27
CA ILE A 117 -1.98 -14.57 2.85
C ILE A 117 -3.25 -14.78 2.01
N PHE A 118 -3.97 -15.89 2.21
CA PHE A 118 -5.20 -16.17 1.46
C PHE A 118 -6.27 -15.09 1.68
N LEU A 119 -6.45 -14.61 2.92
CA LEU A 119 -7.39 -13.54 3.22
C LEU A 119 -6.97 -12.22 2.56
N THR A 120 -5.68 -11.87 2.60
CA THR A 120 -5.17 -10.64 1.99
C THR A 120 -5.42 -10.62 0.48
N PHE A 121 -5.03 -11.68 -0.23
CA PHE A 121 -5.26 -11.78 -1.67
C PHE A 121 -6.74 -11.97 -2.02
N GLY A 122 -7.51 -12.65 -1.18
CA GLY A 122 -8.96 -12.77 -1.32
C GLY A 122 -9.66 -11.41 -1.24
N ILE A 123 -9.29 -10.57 -0.28
CA ILE A 123 -9.80 -9.20 -0.15
C ILE A 123 -9.39 -8.36 -1.36
N LEU A 124 -8.12 -8.42 -1.77
CA LEU A 124 -7.63 -7.71 -2.95
C LEU A 124 -8.43 -8.08 -4.20
N ALA A 125 -8.60 -9.37 -4.48
CA ALA A 125 -9.34 -9.85 -5.65
C ALA A 125 -10.81 -9.43 -5.60
N SER A 126 -11.47 -9.59 -4.45
CA SER A 126 -12.88 -9.21 -4.27
C SER A 126 -13.11 -7.71 -4.48
N LEU A 127 -12.23 -6.86 -3.92
CA LEU A 127 -12.33 -5.42 -4.08
C LEU A 127 -12.01 -4.97 -5.50
N LEU A 128 -11.04 -5.62 -6.16
CA LEU A 128 -10.73 -5.32 -7.56
C LEU A 128 -11.91 -5.67 -8.49
N ILE A 129 -12.60 -6.80 -8.24
CA ILE A 129 -13.80 -7.18 -8.98
C ILE A 129 -14.93 -6.17 -8.71
N ALA A 130 -15.15 -5.80 -7.45
CA ALA A 130 -16.19 -4.84 -7.07
C ALA A 130 -15.91 -3.43 -7.64
N TYR A 131 -14.64 -3.02 -7.70
CA TYR A 131 -14.23 -1.78 -8.34
C TYR A 131 -14.44 -1.80 -9.86
N LYS A 132 -13.95 -2.85 -10.55
CA LYS A 132 -14.11 -3.00 -12.00
C LYS A 132 -15.56 -3.11 -12.44
N SER A 133 -16.42 -3.75 -11.65
CA SER A 133 -17.86 -3.86 -11.94
C SER A 133 -18.63 -2.56 -11.69
N GLY A 134 -17.98 -1.53 -11.11
CA GLY A 134 -18.61 -0.26 -10.76
C GLY A 134 -19.52 -0.34 -9.55
N PHE A 135 -19.48 -1.45 -8.81
CA PHE A 135 -20.24 -1.62 -7.57
C PHE A 135 -19.71 -0.70 -6.46
N ILE A 136 -18.39 -0.48 -6.42
CA ILE A 136 -17.74 0.50 -5.55
C ILE A 136 -17.21 1.65 -6.40
N LYS A 137 -17.70 2.87 -6.14
CA LYS A 137 -17.23 4.10 -6.79
C LYS A 137 -16.62 5.02 -5.73
N PRO A 138 -15.32 5.35 -5.81
CA PRO A 138 -14.66 6.22 -4.86
C PRO A 138 -15.06 7.69 -5.10
N THR A 139 -16.17 8.11 -4.49
CA THR A 139 -16.58 9.51 -4.48
C THR A 139 -15.61 10.36 -3.65
N GLU A 140 -15.60 11.68 -3.82
CA GLU A 140 -14.74 12.57 -3.05
C GLU A 140 -14.98 12.45 -1.53
N ASN A 141 -16.24 12.33 -1.10
CA ASN A 141 -16.57 12.12 0.32
C ASN A 141 -16.05 10.77 0.83
N PHE A 142 -16.11 9.71 0.00
CA PHE A 142 -15.54 8.41 0.32
C PHE A 142 -14.02 8.51 0.51
N LYS A 143 -13.31 9.18 -0.41
CA LYS A 143 -11.86 9.38 -0.33
C LYS A 143 -11.46 10.13 0.94
N LEU A 144 -12.16 11.23 1.24
CA LEU A 144 -11.94 12.01 2.47
C LEU A 144 -12.19 11.18 3.73
N GLY A 145 -13.27 10.41 3.76
CA GLY A 145 -13.61 9.54 4.89
C GLY A 145 -12.54 8.47 5.16
N VAL A 146 -12.09 7.76 4.11
CA VAL A 146 -11.04 6.74 4.21
C VAL A 146 -9.71 7.38 4.61
N ALA A 147 -9.33 8.51 4.01
CA ALA A 147 -8.09 9.23 4.35
C ALA A 147 -8.09 9.70 5.82
N ALA A 148 -9.20 10.26 6.31
CA ALA A 148 -9.34 10.69 7.69
C ALA A 148 -9.25 9.51 8.67
N ALA A 149 -9.93 8.39 8.37
CA ALA A 149 -9.85 7.18 9.18
C ALA A 149 -8.43 6.59 9.20
N THR A 150 -7.76 6.53 8.04
CA THR A 150 -6.36 6.10 7.93
C THR A 150 -5.44 6.98 8.76
N GLY A 151 -5.60 8.30 8.67
CA GLY A 151 -4.84 9.27 9.47
C GLY A 151 -5.07 9.07 10.98
N GLY A 152 -6.31 8.84 11.41
CA GLY A 152 -6.64 8.53 12.80
C GLY A 152 -5.96 7.25 13.30
N ILE A 153 -5.98 6.18 12.51
CA ILE A 153 -5.29 4.93 12.83
C ILE A 153 -3.77 5.14 12.93
N ALA A 154 -3.18 5.87 11.97
CA ALA A 154 -1.76 6.19 11.98
C ALA A 154 -1.34 6.97 13.23
N ILE A 155 -2.15 7.94 13.66
CA ILE A 155 -1.91 8.69 14.90
C ILE A 155 -1.95 7.76 16.12
N ILE A 156 -2.94 6.86 16.22
CA ILE A 156 -3.05 5.92 17.33
C ILE A 156 -1.83 4.99 17.38
N TYR A 157 -1.36 4.48 16.23
CA TYR A 157 -0.17 3.65 16.16
C TYR A 157 1.12 4.42 16.48
N MET A 158 1.21 5.67 16.03
CA MET A 158 2.35 6.53 16.36
C MET A 158 2.41 6.80 17.87
N ILE A 159 1.29 7.12 18.51
CA ILE A 159 1.19 7.31 19.95
C ILE A 159 1.60 6.03 20.68
N SER A 160 1.08 4.85 20.25
CA SER A 160 1.44 3.57 20.83
C SER A 160 2.93 3.26 20.71
N TRP A 161 3.52 3.57 19.57
CA TRP A 161 4.96 3.40 19.33
C TRP A 161 5.79 4.33 20.24
N VAL A 162 5.42 5.59 20.34
CA VAL A 162 6.07 6.55 21.27
C VAL A 162 5.94 6.08 22.72
N MET A 163 4.75 5.65 23.16
CA MET A 163 4.53 5.15 24.52
C MET A 163 5.39 3.92 24.84
N SER A 164 5.71 3.10 23.84
CA SER A 164 6.53 1.90 24.04
C SER A 164 7.95 2.19 24.55
N PHE A 165 8.50 3.39 24.27
CA PHE A 165 9.81 3.80 24.80
C PHE A 165 9.82 4.00 26.31
N TRP A 166 8.65 4.24 26.93
CA TRP A 166 8.47 4.36 28.38
C TRP A 166 7.80 3.13 29.00
N GLY A 167 7.78 2.01 28.25
CA GLY A 167 7.15 0.76 28.71
C GLY A 167 5.62 0.79 28.72
N GLY A 168 5.00 1.85 28.16
CA GLY A 168 3.55 1.95 27.98
C GLY A 168 3.06 1.21 26.74
N SER A 169 1.80 0.79 26.74
CA SER A 169 1.13 0.24 25.57
C SER A 169 -0.33 0.64 25.55
N ILE A 170 -0.92 0.77 24.36
CA ILE A 170 -2.36 0.99 24.22
C ILE A 170 -3.05 -0.39 24.22
N PRO A 171 -3.83 -0.74 25.26
CA PRO A 171 -4.45 -2.07 25.37
C PRO A 171 -5.34 -2.40 24.15
N LEU A 172 -6.01 -1.41 23.58
CA LEU A 172 -6.89 -1.57 22.42
C LEU A 172 -6.18 -2.22 21.21
N ILE A 173 -4.90 -1.89 21.01
CA ILE A 173 -4.11 -2.43 19.89
C ILE A 173 -3.66 -3.85 20.16
N HIS A 174 -3.27 -4.16 21.42
CA HIS A 174 -2.54 -5.38 21.74
C HIS A 174 -3.40 -6.45 22.42
N SER A 175 -4.54 -6.06 23.05
CA SER A 175 -5.36 -7.02 23.81
C SER A 175 -6.17 -7.94 22.90
N SER A 176 -6.36 -9.19 23.34
CA SER A 176 -7.27 -10.17 22.75
C SER A 176 -8.71 -10.02 23.26
N SER A 177 -9.03 -8.89 23.92
CA SER A 177 -10.39 -8.56 24.34
C SER A 177 -11.33 -8.37 23.15
N THR A 178 -12.63 -8.41 23.39
CA THR A 178 -13.65 -8.14 22.36
C THR A 178 -13.44 -6.78 21.71
N PHE A 179 -13.12 -5.75 22.49
CA PHE A 179 -12.83 -4.41 21.96
C PHE A 179 -11.54 -4.37 21.11
N GLY A 180 -10.48 -5.10 21.51
CA GLY A 180 -9.25 -5.19 20.73
C GLY A 180 -9.44 -5.94 19.40
N ILE A 181 -10.32 -6.95 19.38
CA ILE A 181 -10.69 -7.67 18.15
C ILE A 181 -11.52 -6.77 17.22
N LEU A 182 -12.54 -6.08 17.75
CA LEU A 182 -13.38 -5.15 16.99
C LEU A 182 -12.54 -4.00 16.39
N PHE A 183 -11.58 -3.49 17.15
CA PHE A 183 -10.64 -2.49 16.65
C PHE A 183 -9.82 -3.03 15.47
N SER A 184 -9.26 -4.26 15.58
CA SER A 184 -8.52 -4.88 14.46
C SER A 184 -9.39 -5.10 13.23
N VAL A 185 -10.64 -5.51 13.39
CA VAL A 185 -11.60 -5.63 12.27
C VAL A 185 -11.83 -4.26 11.61
N GLY A 186 -12.04 -3.22 12.41
CA GLY A 186 -12.20 -1.85 11.90
C GLY A 186 -10.98 -1.39 11.10
N VAL A 187 -9.77 -1.64 11.61
CA VAL A 187 -8.52 -1.30 10.91
C VAL A 187 -8.38 -2.08 9.60
N ILE A 188 -8.71 -3.38 9.58
CA ILE A 188 -8.70 -4.20 8.37
C ILE A 188 -9.67 -3.64 7.32
N ILE A 189 -10.87 -3.23 7.72
CA ILE A 189 -11.84 -2.62 6.81
C ILE A 189 -11.26 -1.34 6.21
N ILE A 190 -10.67 -0.47 7.02
CA ILE A 190 -10.06 0.78 6.51
C ILE A 190 -8.85 0.48 5.61
N ALA A 191 -7.99 -0.47 5.95
CA ALA A 191 -6.89 -0.90 5.09
C ALA A 191 -7.40 -1.45 3.74
N ALA A 192 -8.46 -2.26 3.77
CA ALA A 192 -9.10 -2.77 2.56
C ALA A 192 -9.69 -1.65 1.69
N LEU A 193 -10.33 -0.64 2.30
CA LEU A 193 -10.87 0.51 1.56
C LEU A 193 -9.76 1.38 0.95
N ASN A 194 -8.55 1.40 1.52
CA ASN A 194 -7.41 2.07 0.88
C ASN A 194 -7.01 1.40 -0.44
N LEU A 195 -7.17 0.07 -0.61
CA LEU A 195 -6.95 -0.57 -1.91
C LEU A 195 -7.84 0.02 -3.01
N VAL A 196 -9.09 0.39 -2.67
CA VAL A 196 -10.00 1.05 -3.62
C VAL A 196 -9.45 2.43 -4.03
N LEU A 197 -8.84 3.17 -3.09
CA LEU A 197 -8.18 4.44 -3.40
C LEU A 197 -6.94 4.24 -4.28
N ASP A 198 -6.19 3.18 -4.03
CA ASP A 198 -5.01 2.84 -4.85
C ASP A 198 -5.43 2.49 -6.29
N PHE A 199 -6.52 1.73 -6.48
CA PHE A 199 -7.05 1.43 -7.81
C PHE A 199 -7.48 2.70 -8.55
N ASP A 200 -8.22 3.58 -7.87
CA ASP A 200 -8.68 4.85 -8.43
C ASP A 200 -7.50 5.78 -8.80
N PHE A 201 -6.48 5.85 -7.96
CA PHE A 201 -5.25 6.60 -8.24
C PHE A 201 -4.54 6.08 -9.49
N ILE A 202 -4.42 4.76 -9.64
CA ILE A 202 -3.77 4.11 -10.79
C ILE A 202 -4.58 4.36 -12.06
N GLU A 203 -5.90 4.21 -12.00
CA GLU A 203 -6.79 4.43 -13.13
C GLU A 203 -6.75 5.89 -13.61
N GLN A 204 -6.88 6.85 -12.68
CA GLN A 204 -6.79 8.28 -13.00
C GLN A 204 -5.42 8.64 -13.56
N GLY A 205 -4.33 8.10 -13.01
CA GLY A 205 -2.98 8.32 -13.51
C GLY A 205 -2.82 7.85 -14.97
N ALA A 206 -3.34 6.68 -15.28
CA ALA A 206 -3.32 6.15 -16.65
C ALA A 206 -4.19 6.99 -17.61
N GLN A 207 -5.40 7.38 -17.17
CA GLN A 207 -6.30 8.23 -17.99
C GLN A 207 -5.72 9.63 -18.28
N MET A 208 -5.00 10.19 -17.31
CA MET A 208 -4.35 11.51 -17.47
C MET A 208 -3.03 11.44 -18.25
N GLY A 209 -2.57 10.26 -18.68
CA GLY A 209 -1.30 10.09 -19.39
C GLY A 209 -0.09 10.41 -18.50
N ALA A 210 -0.14 10.06 -17.21
CA ALA A 210 0.97 10.27 -16.30
C ALA A 210 2.28 9.64 -16.81
N PRO A 211 3.47 10.12 -16.41
CA PRO A 211 4.74 9.58 -16.87
C PRO A 211 4.93 8.09 -16.50
N LYS A 212 5.66 7.35 -17.34
CA LYS A 212 5.88 5.89 -17.22
C LYS A 212 6.38 5.43 -15.83
N TYR A 213 7.21 6.22 -15.15
CA TYR A 213 7.69 5.88 -13.80
C TYR A 213 6.57 5.80 -12.75
N MET A 214 5.41 6.42 -13.03
CA MET A 214 4.24 6.37 -12.13
C MET A 214 3.60 4.97 -12.06
N GLU A 215 3.90 4.07 -13.00
CA GLU A 215 3.53 2.66 -12.88
C GLU A 215 4.20 2.00 -11.67
N TRP A 216 5.48 2.29 -11.43
CA TRP A 216 6.20 1.85 -10.24
C TRP A 216 5.68 2.52 -8.97
N TYR A 217 5.34 3.81 -9.07
CA TYR A 217 4.77 4.53 -7.93
C TYR A 217 3.38 4.01 -7.54
N GLY A 218 2.52 3.67 -8.52
CA GLY A 218 1.24 3.00 -8.27
C GLY A 218 1.42 1.60 -7.66
N ALA A 219 2.39 0.82 -8.17
CA ALA A 219 2.76 -0.46 -7.57
C ALA A 219 3.25 -0.32 -6.12
N PHE A 220 3.99 0.74 -5.80
CA PHE A 220 4.43 1.06 -4.45
C PHE A 220 3.24 1.31 -3.52
N GLY A 221 2.26 2.14 -3.93
CA GLY A 221 1.04 2.39 -3.15
C GLY A 221 0.31 1.10 -2.81
N LEU A 222 0.03 0.27 -3.84
CA LEU A 222 -0.60 -1.04 -3.64
C LEU A 222 0.17 -1.94 -2.68
N MET A 223 1.50 -1.98 -2.79
CA MET A 223 2.33 -2.79 -1.88
C MET A 223 2.25 -2.32 -0.44
N VAL A 224 2.36 -1.02 -0.19
CA VAL A 224 2.25 -0.46 1.17
C VAL A 224 0.91 -0.85 1.80
N THR A 225 -0.19 -0.71 1.06
CA THR A 225 -1.52 -1.05 1.53
C THR A 225 -1.69 -2.56 1.74
N LEU A 226 -1.16 -3.40 0.84
CA LEU A 226 -1.21 -4.86 0.98
C LEU A 226 -0.40 -5.36 2.17
N ILE A 227 0.78 -4.82 2.40
CA ILE A 227 1.63 -5.13 3.55
C ILE A 227 0.91 -4.76 4.84
N TRP A 228 0.33 -3.57 4.92
CA TRP A 228 -0.46 -3.14 6.08
C TRP A 228 -1.65 -4.07 6.32
N LEU A 229 -2.45 -4.35 5.28
CA LEU A 229 -3.58 -5.26 5.35
C LEU A 229 -3.16 -6.66 5.84
N TYR A 230 -2.09 -7.21 5.29
CA TYR A 230 -1.54 -8.49 5.70
C TYR A 230 -1.18 -8.53 7.18
N LEU A 231 -0.44 -7.53 7.67
CA LEU A 231 -0.03 -7.44 9.07
C LEU A 231 -1.23 -7.30 10.02
N GLU A 232 -2.27 -6.55 9.62
CA GLU A 232 -3.48 -6.43 10.44
C GLU A 232 -4.28 -7.72 10.49
N ILE A 233 -4.40 -8.44 9.37
CA ILE A 233 -5.05 -9.75 9.33
C ILE A 233 -4.27 -10.74 10.19
N LEU A 234 -2.95 -10.77 10.08
CA LEU A 234 -2.08 -11.62 10.87
C LEU A 234 -2.25 -11.34 12.37
N ARG A 235 -2.29 -10.06 12.75
CA ARG A 235 -2.55 -9.63 14.14
C ARG A 235 -3.95 -10.04 14.62
N LEU A 236 -4.98 -9.86 13.80
CA LEU A 236 -6.34 -10.28 14.14
C LEU A 236 -6.43 -11.78 14.36
N LEU A 237 -5.88 -12.58 13.46
CA LEU A 237 -5.86 -14.03 13.58
C LEU A 237 -5.11 -14.49 14.84
N ALA A 238 -4.00 -13.85 15.18
CA ALA A 238 -3.27 -14.12 16.43
C ALA A 238 -4.12 -13.82 17.67
N LYS A 239 -4.83 -12.69 17.71
CA LYS A 239 -5.75 -12.35 18.81
C LYS A 239 -6.87 -13.39 18.95
N LEU A 240 -7.44 -13.86 17.84
CA LEU A 240 -8.48 -14.88 17.84
C LEU A 240 -7.97 -16.23 18.35
N ASN A 241 -6.77 -16.64 17.97
CA ASN A 241 -6.14 -17.87 18.46
C ASN A 241 -5.76 -17.75 19.94
N SER A 242 -5.17 -16.62 20.37
CA SER A 242 -4.84 -16.38 21.79
C SER A 242 -6.06 -16.38 22.72
N ARG A 243 -7.26 -16.10 22.22
CA ARG A 243 -8.50 -16.14 23.00
C ARG A 243 -9.07 -17.56 23.14
N ARG A 244 -8.68 -18.47 22.23
CA ARG A 244 -9.18 -19.86 22.20
C ARG A 244 -8.37 -20.80 23.11
N ASN A 245 -7.13 -20.40 23.41
CA ASN A 245 -6.23 -21.10 24.31
C ASN A 245 -6.24 -20.47 25.71
#